data_c310f3d404fab67e48b91c65506c8d01
#
_entry.id   c310f3d404fab67e48b91c65506c8d01
#
_cell.length_a   1.000
_cell.length_b   1.000
_cell.length_c   1.000
_cell.angle_alpha   90.00
_cell.angle_beta   90.00
_cell.angle_gamma   90.00
#
_symmetry.space_group_name_H-M   'P 1'
#
loop_
_entity.id
_entity.type
_entity.pdbx_description
1 polymer ?
#
loop_
_entity_poly.entity_id
_entity_poly.type
_entity_poly.pdbx_seq_one_letter_code
_entity_poly.pdbx_strand_id
1 'polypeptide(L)'
;YTEALLEHISTKNLAIEDMFKRVRNTVSSHTAHRQITWEHTSLMGTFYFNSGIDEDEARPIYSENALADCDYDFESDGEIESIVHALKTYNWYKQNPAINKIRQIDFSRTDKDDLFVLGRNIYQTACGGSGNAQSWIADLEINLNSIGGSAAIHILNGILFEIYFNSNAQIRRTLKAEQYETPVKLCIKDRYAVCGLFIRDFLEQYPQRLIYIPGSRSVLTTDILISREDDEYHIDGICIDGLSCMYDEDATEFYEY
;
A
#
# COMPACT_ATOMS: atom_id res chain seq x y z
N TYR A 1 -31.48 -20.25 1.51
CA TYR A 1 -30.01 -20.08 1.48
C TYR A 1 -29.63 -18.74 0.86
N THR A 2 -30.11 -18.45 -0.37
CA THR A 2 -29.77 -17.22 -1.10
C THR A 2 -30.13 -15.94 -0.31
N GLU A 3 -31.30 -15.92 0.31
CA GLU A 3 -31.73 -14.81 1.16
C GLU A 3 -30.76 -14.57 2.33
N ALA A 4 -30.39 -15.64 3.05
CA ALA A 4 -29.42 -15.56 4.15
C ALA A 4 -28.01 -15.16 3.65
N LEU A 5 -27.61 -15.56 2.43
CA LEU A 5 -26.35 -15.13 1.82
C LEU A 5 -26.37 -13.63 1.53
N LEU A 6 -27.45 -13.11 0.93
CA LEU A 6 -27.60 -11.69 0.62
C LEU A 6 -27.64 -10.81 1.86
N GLU A 7 -28.16 -11.32 2.98
CA GLU A 7 -28.19 -10.63 4.28
C GLU A 7 -26.76 -10.37 4.82
N HIS A 8 -25.83 -11.31 4.60
CA HIS A 8 -24.51 -11.25 5.21
C HIS A 8 -23.38 -10.84 4.26
N ILE A 9 -23.57 -10.96 2.93
CA ILE A 9 -22.50 -10.70 1.94
C ILE A 9 -22.00 -9.26 1.93
N SER A 10 -22.88 -8.30 2.26
CA SER A 10 -22.55 -6.88 2.31
C SER A 10 -21.97 -6.43 3.65
N THR A 11 -21.83 -7.34 4.63
CA THR A 11 -21.30 -6.99 5.94
C THR A 11 -19.82 -6.62 5.85
N LYS A 12 -19.50 -5.40 6.24
CA LYS A 12 -18.12 -4.87 6.21
C LYS A 12 -17.19 -5.70 7.12
N ASN A 13 -15.96 -5.92 6.67
CA ASN A 13 -14.90 -6.62 7.41
C ASN A 13 -15.25 -8.04 7.89
N LEU A 14 -16.19 -8.72 7.23
CA LEU A 14 -16.57 -10.08 7.56
C LEU A 14 -15.83 -11.06 6.67
N ALA A 15 -14.91 -11.84 7.25
CA ALA A 15 -14.21 -12.90 6.53
C ALA A 15 -15.20 -13.93 5.97
N ILE A 16 -14.91 -14.48 4.78
CA ILE A 16 -15.83 -15.37 4.08
C ILE A 16 -16.21 -16.61 4.90
N GLU A 17 -15.27 -17.16 5.66
CA GLU A 17 -15.53 -18.30 6.54
C GLU A 17 -16.51 -17.93 7.65
N ASP A 18 -16.37 -16.74 8.25
CA ASP A 18 -17.29 -16.27 9.28
C ASP A 18 -18.64 -15.85 8.69
N MET A 19 -18.63 -15.31 7.46
CA MET A 19 -19.85 -15.02 6.72
C MET A 19 -20.64 -16.32 6.49
N PHE A 20 -20.01 -17.38 6.01
CA PHE A 20 -20.70 -18.67 5.81
C PHE A 20 -21.20 -19.28 7.12
N LYS A 21 -20.47 -19.13 8.22
CA LYS A 21 -20.98 -19.53 9.56
C LYS A 21 -22.28 -18.78 9.93
N ARG A 22 -22.34 -17.45 9.67
CA ARG A 22 -23.57 -16.66 9.88
C ARG A 22 -24.69 -17.12 8.97
N VAL A 23 -24.42 -17.31 7.66
CA VAL A 23 -25.39 -17.86 6.70
C VAL A 23 -25.96 -19.18 7.18
N ARG A 24 -25.11 -20.11 7.63
CA ARG A 24 -25.54 -21.41 8.17
C ARG A 24 -26.48 -21.24 9.36
N ASN A 25 -26.13 -20.37 10.30
CA ASN A 25 -26.96 -20.12 11.48
C ASN A 25 -28.31 -19.49 11.10
N THR A 26 -28.33 -18.53 10.17
CA THR A 26 -29.55 -17.89 9.66
C THR A 26 -30.46 -18.94 8.97
N VAL A 27 -29.89 -19.78 8.07
CA VAL A 27 -30.68 -20.85 7.41
C VAL A 27 -31.22 -21.85 8.41
N SER A 28 -30.41 -22.30 9.35
CA SER A 28 -30.82 -23.23 10.40
C SER A 28 -31.97 -22.68 11.23
N SER A 29 -31.88 -21.42 11.63
CA SER A 29 -32.92 -20.71 12.38
C SER A 29 -34.22 -20.58 11.58
N HIS A 30 -34.14 -20.07 10.33
CA HIS A 30 -35.32 -19.85 9.47
C HIS A 30 -36.02 -21.16 9.09
N THR A 31 -35.31 -22.27 9.09
CA THR A 31 -35.88 -23.56 8.75
C THR A 31 -36.24 -24.43 9.97
N ALA A 32 -36.19 -23.83 11.18
CA ALA A 32 -36.36 -24.56 12.44
C ALA A 32 -35.47 -25.83 12.50
N HIS A 33 -34.20 -25.68 12.16
CA HIS A 33 -33.16 -26.72 12.12
C HIS A 33 -33.40 -27.83 11.12
N ARG A 34 -34.33 -27.69 10.16
CA ARG A 34 -34.60 -28.70 9.10
C ARG A 34 -33.58 -28.70 7.97
N GLN A 35 -32.82 -27.57 7.82
CA GLN A 35 -31.74 -27.47 6.83
C GLN A 35 -30.45 -27.06 7.53
N ILE A 36 -29.38 -27.78 7.24
CA ILE A 36 -28.00 -27.44 7.64
C ILE A 36 -27.19 -27.36 6.35
N THR A 37 -26.62 -26.19 6.10
CA THR A 37 -25.77 -25.97 4.92
C THR A 37 -24.34 -26.39 5.22
N TRP A 38 -23.68 -26.92 4.22
CA TRP A 38 -22.26 -27.29 4.27
C TRP A 38 -21.49 -26.35 3.34
N GLU A 39 -20.30 -25.96 3.77
CA GLU A 39 -19.34 -25.25 2.95
C GLU A 39 -18.07 -26.07 2.86
N HIS A 40 -17.41 -25.97 1.72
CA HIS A 40 -16.08 -26.48 1.49
C HIS A 40 -15.26 -25.36 0.86
N THR A 41 -14.19 -24.94 1.53
CA THR A 41 -13.31 -23.90 1.02
C THR A 41 -11.91 -24.45 0.81
N SER A 42 -11.29 -24.08 -0.30
CA SER A 42 -9.86 -24.30 -0.60
C SER A 42 -9.07 -22.98 -0.57
N LEU A 43 -9.65 -21.95 0.02
CA LEU A 43 -8.98 -20.64 0.13
C LEU A 43 -7.75 -20.76 1.03
N MET A 44 -6.59 -20.31 0.52
CA MET A 44 -5.33 -20.32 1.26
C MET A 44 -5.06 -18.99 1.99
N GLY A 45 -6.06 -18.11 2.09
CA GLY A 45 -5.99 -16.82 2.74
C GLY A 45 -7.36 -16.30 3.15
N THR A 46 -7.40 -15.22 3.92
CA THR A 46 -8.65 -14.59 4.34
C THR A 46 -9.22 -13.77 3.19
N PHE A 47 -10.44 -14.06 2.77
CA PHE A 47 -11.17 -13.33 1.73
C PHE A 47 -12.36 -12.59 2.33
N TYR A 48 -12.66 -11.38 1.81
CA TYR A 48 -13.79 -10.54 2.22
C TYR A 48 -14.59 -10.14 0.98
N PHE A 49 -15.92 -10.33 0.99
CA PHE A 49 -16.79 -9.76 -0.06
C PHE A 49 -16.91 -8.24 0.06
N ASN A 50 -16.88 -7.75 1.30
CA ASN A 50 -16.85 -6.32 1.60
C ASN A 50 -15.72 -6.07 2.61
N SER A 51 -14.62 -5.51 2.11
CA SER A 51 -13.44 -5.19 2.93
C SER A 51 -13.71 -4.10 3.97
N GLY A 52 -14.89 -3.48 3.93
CA GLY A 52 -15.24 -2.37 4.82
C GLY A 52 -14.67 -1.02 4.40
N ILE A 53 -13.98 -0.97 3.27
CA ILE A 53 -13.40 0.24 2.71
C ILE A 53 -14.42 0.76 1.69
N ASP A 54 -14.93 1.97 1.92
CA ASP A 54 -15.78 2.65 0.94
C ASP A 54 -14.92 3.06 -0.27
N GLU A 55 -15.47 3.06 -1.48
CA GLU A 55 -14.72 3.43 -2.69
C GLU A 55 -14.16 4.86 -2.60
N ASP A 56 -14.86 5.76 -1.91
CA ASP A 56 -14.38 7.12 -1.63
C ASP A 56 -13.22 7.14 -0.60
N GLU A 57 -13.19 6.19 0.35
CA GLU A 57 -12.02 5.97 1.23
C GLU A 57 -10.89 5.26 0.48
N ALA A 58 -11.22 4.55 -0.61
CA ALA A 58 -10.28 3.79 -1.42
C ALA A 58 -9.33 4.67 -2.24
N ARG A 59 -9.77 5.88 -2.60
CA ARG A 59 -9.00 6.85 -3.38
C ARG A 59 -9.00 8.21 -2.69
N PRO A 60 -8.43 8.32 -1.49
CA PRO A 60 -8.40 9.57 -0.77
C PRO A 60 -7.59 10.61 -1.55
N ILE A 61 -8.14 11.79 -1.66
CA ILE A 61 -7.42 12.95 -2.17
C ILE A 61 -6.64 13.54 -0.99
N TYR A 62 -5.32 13.54 -1.07
CA TYR A 62 -4.45 14.21 -0.13
C TYR A 62 -4.16 15.62 -0.58
N SER A 63 -3.91 16.53 0.34
CA SER A 63 -3.52 17.90 0.01
C SER A 63 -2.15 17.92 -0.70
N GLU A 64 -1.92 18.95 -1.51
CA GLU A 64 -0.65 19.15 -2.18
C GLU A 64 0.51 19.23 -1.19
N ASN A 65 0.28 19.82 -0.01
CA ASN A 65 1.28 19.90 1.05
C ASN A 65 1.61 18.53 1.64
N ALA A 66 0.63 17.66 1.85
CA ALA A 66 0.87 16.30 2.31
C ALA A 66 1.62 15.46 1.25
N LEU A 67 1.25 15.64 -0.03
CA LEU A 67 1.97 15.00 -1.14
C LEU A 67 3.42 15.49 -1.24
N ALA A 68 3.67 16.78 -1.04
CA ALA A 68 5.01 17.35 -1.07
C ALA A 68 5.83 17.07 0.20
N ASP A 69 5.22 16.89 1.37
CA ASP A 69 5.86 16.56 2.66
C ASP A 69 7.00 17.47 3.14
N CYS A 70 7.70 18.18 2.25
CA CYS A 70 8.87 19.00 2.64
C CYS A 70 8.51 20.11 3.66
N ASP A 71 7.37 20.77 3.45
CA ASP A 71 6.88 21.90 4.25
C ASP A 71 5.48 21.61 4.81
N TYR A 72 5.16 20.34 5.06
CA TYR A 72 3.86 19.96 5.61
C TYR A 72 3.67 20.54 7.00
N ASP A 73 2.60 21.32 7.16
CA ASP A 73 2.19 21.94 8.42
C ASP A 73 1.02 21.12 9.02
N PHE A 74 1.25 20.63 10.22
CA PHE A 74 0.24 19.82 10.93
C PHE A 74 -0.87 20.72 11.45
N GLU A 75 -2.13 20.29 11.33
CA GLU A 75 -3.27 21.07 11.81
C GLU A 75 -3.29 21.28 13.34
N SER A 76 -2.58 20.45 14.08
CA SER A 76 -2.50 20.49 15.55
C SER A 76 -1.12 20.09 16.06
N ASP A 77 -0.63 20.77 17.10
CA ASP A 77 0.54 20.35 17.90
C ASP A 77 0.26 18.98 18.59
N GLY A 78 0.36 17.91 17.81
CA GLY A 78 -0.07 16.58 18.21
C GLY A 78 1.06 15.57 18.37
N GLU A 79 0.70 14.38 18.82
CA GLU A 79 1.66 13.28 18.98
C GLU A 79 2.27 12.88 17.62
N ILE A 80 1.49 12.91 16.52
CA ILE A 80 1.96 12.56 15.17
C ILE A 80 2.96 13.57 14.65
N GLU A 81 2.69 14.87 14.81
CA GLU A 81 3.65 15.94 14.49
C GLU A 81 4.98 15.69 15.20
N SER A 82 4.93 15.48 16.52
CA SER A 82 6.14 15.21 17.32
C SER A 82 6.92 13.99 16.82
N ILE A 83 6.21 12.93 16.40
CA ILE A 83 6.83 11.74 15.82
C ILE A 83 7.45 12.04 14.48
N VAL A 84 6.73 12.66 13.55
CA VAL A 84 7.24 12.99 12.22
C VAL A 84 8.46 13.92 12.31
N HIS A 85 8.42 14.93 13.18
CA HIS A 85 9.58 15.77 13.43
C HIS A 85 10.79 14.97 13.93
N ALA A 86 10.58 14.00 14.82
CA ALA A 86 11.66 13.14 15.29
C ALA A 86 12.21 12.25 14.16
N LEU A 87 11.33 11.73 13.28
CA LEU A 87 11.72 10.90 12.13
C LEU A 87 12.55 11.71 11.11
N LYS A 88 12.21 12.98 10.87
CA LYS A 88 12.93 13.88 9.96
C LYS A 88 14.33 14.31 10.45
N THR A 89 14.72 14.01 11.70
CA THR A 89 16.01 14.46 12.26
C THR A 89 17.22 13.70 11.76
N TYR A 90 17.08 12.59 11.04
CA TYR A 90 18.16 11.66 10.65
C TYR A 90 19.04 11.21 11.85
N ASN A 91 18.45 11.12 13.02
CA ASN A 91 19.12 10.74 14.27
C ASN A 91 18.43 9.54 14.89
N TRP A 92 19.09 8.40 14.89
CA TRP A 92 18.54 7.14 15.40
C TRP A 92 18.12 7.20 16.87
N TYR A 93 18.82 8.00 17.69
CA TYR A 93 18.45 8.18 19.10
C TYR A 93 17.09 8.89 19.27
N LYS A 94 16.64 9.67 18.27
CA LYS A 94 15.32 10.29 18.23
C LYS A 94 14.31 9.45 17.44
N GLN A 95 14.73 8.88 16.31
CA GLN A 95 13.88 8.11 15.41
C GLN A 95 13.37 6.81 16.06
N ASN A 96 14.27 6.02 16.68
CA ASN A 96 13.88 4.74 17.26
C ASN A 96 12.82 4.86 18.37
N PRO A 97 12.92 5.77 19.35
CA PRO A 97 11.84 6.00 20.31
C PRO A 97 10.54 6.49 19.67
N ALA A 98 10.62 7.34 18.62
CA ALA A 98 9.45 7.83 17.92
C ALA A 98 8.67 6.70 17.23
N ILE A 99 9.36 5.79 16.53
CA ILE A 99 8.74 4.60 15.93
C ILE A 99 8.02 3.74 17.00
N ASN A 100 8.63 3.56 18.18
CA ASN A 100 8.01 2.77 19.23
C ASN A 100 6.73 3.38 19.80
N LYS A 101 6.60 4.71 19.76
CA LYS A 101 5.39 5.43 20.21
C LYS A 101 4.20 5.21 19.27
N ILE A 102 4.41 4.94 18.01
CA ILE A 102 3.33 4.74 17.00
C ILE A 102 2.31 3.70 17.48
N ARG A 103 2.75 2.64 18.15
CA ARG A 103 1.88 1.57 18.66
C ARG A 103 0.95 2.01 19.81
N GLN A 104 1.15 3.19 20.38
CA GLN A 104 0.41 3.70 21.55
C GLN A 104 -0.59 4.80 21.18
N ILE A 105 -0.61 5.22 19.91
CA ILE A 105 -1.45 6.31 19.42
C ILE A 105 -2.87 5.83 19.17
N ASP A 106 -3.84 6.63 19.58
CA ASP A 106 -5.24 6.49 19.14
C ASP A 106 -5.44 7.28 17.84
N PHE A 107 -5.52 6.57 16.74
CA PHE A 107 -5.67 7.15 15.40
C PHE A 107 -7.12 7.53 15.03
N SER A 108 -8.09 7.34 15.93
CA SER A 108 -9.53 7.48 15.63
C SER A 108 -9.95 8.90 15.22
N ARG A 109 -9.15 9.90 15.56
CA ARG A 109 -9.41 11.33 15.30
C ARG A 109 -8.32 12.02 14.51
N THR A 110 -7.38 11.25 13.96
CA THR A 110 -6.25 11.79 13.20
C THR A 110 -6.67 12.12 11.78
N ASP A 111 -6.25 13.27 11.29
CA ASP A 111 -6.47 13.66 9.90
C ASP A 111 -5.76 12.70 8.94
N LYS A 112 -6.34 12.49 7.76
CA LYS A 112 -5.83 11.59 6.74
C LYS A 112 -4.47 12.02 6.19
N ASP A 113 -4.26 13.33 6.07
CA ASP A 113 -3.02 13.91 5.56
C ASP A 113 -1.88 13.70 6.55
N ASP A 114 -2.14 13.86 7.87
CA ASP A 114 -1.18 13.56 8.94
C ASP A 114 -0.75 12.09 8.91
N LEU A 115 -1.72 11.17 8.71
CA LEU A 115 -1.46 9.74 8.61
C LEU A 115 -0.64 9.38 7.36
N PHE A 116 -0.94 10.03 6.24
CA PHE A 116 -0.20 9.85 5.00
C PHE A 116 1.25 10.32 5.17
N VAL A 117 1.46 11.51 5.72
CA VAL A 117 2.80 12.06 5.99
C VAL A 117 3.56 11.19 7.00
N LEU A 118 2.88 10.67 8.03
CA LEU A 118 3.47 9.69 8.96
C LEU A 118 3.98 8.46 8.20
N GLY A 119 3.17 7.89 7.32
CA GLY A 119 3.55 6.74 6.50
C GLY A 119 4.78 6.99 5.64
N ARG A 120 4.86 8.14 4.97
CA ARG A 120 6.03 8.56 4.20
C ARG A 120 7.30 8.57 5.05
N ASN A 121 7.22 9.17 6.24
CA ASN A 121 8.37 9.35 7.12
C ASN A 121 8.80 8.06 7.83
N ILE A 122 7.89 7.11 8.10
CA ILE A 122 8.25 5.77 8.56
C ILE A 122 9.11 5.08 7.50
N TYR A 123 8.66 5.08 6.25
CA TYR A 123 9.38 4.45 5.14
C TYR A 123 10.73 5.12 4.88
N GLN A 124 10.75 6.45 4.81
CA GLN A 124 11.97 7.25 4.69
C GLN A 124 13.00 6.88 5.77
N THR A 125 12.55 6.75 7.01
CA THR A 125 13.39 6.45 8.17
C THR A 125 13.94 5.02 8.10
N ALA A 126 13.13 4.06 7.61
CA ALA A 126 13.56 2.68 7.42
C ALA A 126 14.63 2.57 6.33
N CYS A 127 14.47 3.25 5.20
CA CYS A 127 15.50 3.33 4.15
C CYS A 127 16.76 4.07 4.63
N GLY A 128 16.62 5.03 5.55
CA GLY A 128 17.73 5.72 6.22
C GLY A 128 18.49 4.89 7.27
N GLY A 129 18.13 3.60 7.45
CA GLY A 129 18.87 2.65 8.29
C GLY A 129 18.48 2.63 9.77
N SER A 130 17.35 3.25 10.17
CA SER A 130 16.81 3.10 11.51
C SER A 130 16.32 1.67 11.74
N GLY A 131 16.95 0.92 12.65
CA GLY A 131 16.62 -0.47 12.91
C GLY A 131 15.17 -0.68 13.38
N ASN A 132 14.63 0.23 14.20
CA ASN A 132 13.24 0.12 14.66
C ASN A 132 12.25 0.38 13.52
N ALA A 133 12.57 1.31 12.60
CA ALA A 133 11.74 1.56 11.43
C ALA A 133 11.81 0.40 10.44
N GLN A 134 12.97 -0.22 10.24
CA GLN A 134 13.12 -1.42 9.43
C GLN A 134 12.30 -2.59 10.00
N SER A 135 12.38 -2.81 11.32
CA SER A 135 11.55 -3.83 11.99
C SER A 135 10.07 -3.51 11.88
N TRP A 136 9.69 -2.23 11.97
CA TRP A 136 8.30 -1.81 11.81
C TRP A 136 7.76 -2.11 10.40
N ILE A 137 8.58 -1.88 9.35
CA ILE A 137 8.24 -2.24 7.96
C ILE A 137 8.25 -3.76 7.76
N ALA A 138 9.17 -4.50 8.37
CA ALA A 138 9.17 -5.96 8.31
C ALA A 138 7.87 -6.58 8.87
N ASP A 139 7.36 -6.00 9.96
CA ASP A 139 6.11 -6.40 10.63
C ASP A 139 4.90 -5.58 10.13
N LEU A 140 4.95 -4.98 8.93
CA LEU A 140 3.99 -3.98 8.44
C LEU A 140 2.54 -4.46 8.53
N GLU A 141 2.25 -5.68 8.12
CA GLU A 141 0.89 -6.23 8.18
C GLU A 141 0.35 -6.29 9.62
N ILE A 142 1.17 -6.74 10.55
CA ILE A 142 0.81 -6.84 11.97
C ILE A 142 0.54 -5.43 12.53
N ASN A 143 1.43 -4.48 12.22
CA ASN A 143 1.33 -3.11 12.69
C ASN A 143 0.07 -2.41 12.12
N LEU A 144 -0.17 -2.52 10.81
CA LEU A 144 -1.36 -1.95 10.17
C LEU A 144 -2.66 -2.61 10.64
N ASN A 145 -2.67 -3.92 10.86
CA ASN A 145 -3.82 -4.61 11.41
C ASN A 145 -4.14 -4.17 12.85
N SER A 146 -3.11 -3.86 13.64
CA SER A 146 -3.28 -3.33 15.00
C SER A 146 -3.84 -1.90 15.00
N ILE A 147 -3.42 -1.06 14.05
CA ILE A 147 -3.94 0.30 13.85
C ILE A 147 -5.40 0.22 13.37
N GLY A 148 -5.66 -0.59 12.35
CA GLY A 148 -7.00 -0.86 11.83
C GLY A 148 -7.63 0.31 11.07
N GLY A 149 -8.84 0.06 10.55
CA GLY A 149 -9.68 1.07 9.89
C GLY A 149 -9.03 1.79 8.71
N SER A 150 -9.50 3.02 8.46
CA SER A 150 -8.97 3.90 7.42
C SER A 150 -7.55 4.39 7.72
N ALA A 151 -7.18 4.52 9.00
CA ALA A 151 -5.86 4.97 9.39
C ALA A 151 -4.74 4.09 8.82
N ALA A 152 -4.93 2.76 8.83
CA ALA A 152 -3.98 1.82 8.23
C ALA A 152 -3.81 2.05 6.72
N ILE A 153 -4.90 2.39 6.02
CA ILE A 153 -4.91 2.69 4.58
C ILE A 153 -4.09 3.96 4.30
N HIS A 154 -4.34 5.04 5.05
CA HIS A 154 -3.63 6.30 4.84
C HIS A 154 -2.13 6.17 5.11
N ILE A 155 -1.74 5.46 6.16
CA ILE A 155 -0.32 5.19 6.46
C ILE A 155 0.31 4.36 5.33
N LEU A 156 -0.36 3.30 4.84
CA LEU A 156 0.17 2.49 3.75
C LEU A 156 0.27 3.27 2.43
N ASN A 157 -0.71 4.13 2.14
CA ASN A 157 -0.65 5.02 0.98
C ASN A 157 0.57 5.94 1.03
N GLY A 158 0.88 6.52 2.21
CA GLY A 158 2.09 7.32 2.41
C GLY A 158 3.37 6.53 2.20
N ILE A 159 3.43 5.30 2.72
CA ILE A 159 4.57 4.38 2.51
C ILE A 159 4.77 4.10 1.02
N LEU A 160 3.71 3.74 0.30
CA LEU A 160 3.77 3.46 -1.13
C LEU A 160 4.17 4.70 -1.92
N PHE A 161 3.61 5.86 -1.59
CA PHE A 161 3.94 7.10 -2.27
C PHE A 161 5.43 7.44 -2.12
N GLU A 162 6.02 7.26 -0.94
CA GLU A 162 7.44 7.54 -0.70
C GLU A 162 8.39 6.64 -1.51
N ILE A 163 7.95 5.44 -1.95
CA ILE A 163 8.73 4.58 -2.84
C ILE A 163 8.97 5.28 -4.18
N TYR A 164 7.95 5.91 -4.73
CA TYR A 164 7.93 6.43 -6.10
C TYR A 164 8.15 7.93 -6.20
N PHE A 165 7.79 8.70 -5.17
CA PHE A 165 7.79 10.17 -5.19
C PHE A 165 8.71 10.75 -4.11
N ASN A 166 9.39 11.84 -4.45
CA ASN A 166 10.26 12.56 -3.52
C ASN A 166 9.45 13.53 -2.62
N SER A 167 10.16 14.27 -1.75
CA SER A 167 9.56 15.25 -0.82
C SER A 167 8.94 16.48 -1.49
N ASN A 168 9.05 16.64 -2.80
CA ASN A 168 8.39 17.66 -3.60
C ASN A 168 7.25 17.08 -4.46
N ALA A 169 6.76 15.89 -4.14
CA ALA A 169 5.77 15.13 -4.91
C ALA A 169 6.16 14.85 -6.38
N GLN A 170 7.45 14.90 -6.69
CA GLN A 170 7.95 14.60 -8.03
C GLN A 170 8.34 13.12 -8.10
N ILE A 171 8.07 12.49 -9.26
CA ILE A 171 8.48 11.10 -9.47
C ILE A 171 10.01 10.98 -9.37
N ARG A 172 10.46 9.97 -8.63
CA ARG A 172 11.89 9.71 -8.47
C ARG A 172 12.48 9.17 -9.76
N ARG A 173 13.72 9.53 -10.08
CA ARG A 173 14.48 8.88 -11.15
C ARG A 173 14.78 7.43 -10.80
N THR A 174 15.24 7.20 -9.58
CA THR A 174 15.47 5.87 -9.02
C THR A 174 14.50 5.64 -7.87
N LEU A 175 13.81 4.50 -7.88
CA LEU A 175 12.88 4.15 -6.80
C LEU A 175 13.63 4.01 -5.49
N LYS A 176 12.98 4.41 -4.40
CA LYS A 176 13.47 4.15 -3.05
C LYS A 176 13.09 2.72 -2.65
N ALA A 177 13.90 1.75 -3.07
CA ALA A 177 13.53 0.35 -3.09
C ALA A 177 14.10 -0.49 -1.92
N GLU A 178 14.83 0.09 -0.98
CA GLU A 178 15.56 -0.64 0.06
C GLU A 178 14.64 -1.48 0.96
N GLN A 179 13.37 -1.05 1.12
CA GLN A 179 12.37 -1.72 1.96
C GLN A 179 11.06 -2.00 1.20
N TYR A 180 11.08 -2.02 -0.15
CA TYR A 180 9.85 -2.01 -0.97
C TYR A 180 9.07 -3.32 -0.96
N GLU A 181 9.71 -4.46 -0.73
CA GLU A 181 9.07 -5.78 -0.90
C GLU A 181 7.84 -5.97 -0.01
N THR A 182 7.94 -5.59 1.27
CA THR A 182 6.85 -5.80 2.22
C THR A 182 5.63 -4.95 1.91
N PRO A 183 5.72 -3.61 1.71
CA PRO A 183 4.58 -2.79 1.34
C PRO A 183 3.92 -3.23 0.03
N VAL A 184 4.73 -3.56 -0.97
CA VAL A 184 4.24 -3.98 -2.30
C VAL A 184 3.52 -5.32 -2.23
N LYS A 185 4.09 -6.31 -1.52
CA LYS A 185 3.43 -7.62 -1.31
C LYS A 185 2.11 -7.48 -0.55
N LEU A 186 2.01 -6.51 0.33
CA LEU A 186 0.78 -6.27 1.09
C LEU A 186 -0.37 -5.79 0.21
N CYS A 187 -0.09 -5.02 -0.85
CA CYS A 187 -1.09 -4.56 -1.81
C CYS A 187 -1.72 -5.68 -2.66
N ILE A 188 -1.16 -6.88 -2.65
CA ILE A 188 -1.76 -8.06 -3.29
C ILE A 188 -2.88 -8.65 -2.43
N LYS A 189 -2.91 -8.35 -1.13
CA LYS A 189 -3.93 -8.83 -0.21
C LYS A 189 -5.19 -8.00 -0.36
N ASP A 190 -6.34 -8.66 -0.41
CA ASP A 190 -7.64 -8.03 -0.70
C ASP A 190 -7.92 -6.79 0.17
N ARG A 191 -7.58 -6.84 1.46
CA ARG A 191 -7.77 -5.73 2.38
C ARG A 191 -7.01 -4.46 1.97
N TYR A 192 -5.83 -4.59 1.40
CA TYR A 192 -4.93 -3.49 1.05
C TYR A 192 -4.79 -3.26 -0.45
N ALA A 193 -5.57 -3.99 -1.27
CA ALA A 193 -5.57 -3.84 -2.72
C ALA A 193 -5.90 -2.41 -3.17
N VAL A 194 -6.71 -1.70 -2.38
CA VAL A 194 -7.05 -0.29 -2.59
C VAL A 194 -5.83 0.63 -2.59
N CYS A 195 -4.83 0.35 -1.75
CA CYS A 195 -3.60 1.13 -1.73
C CYS A 195 -2.78 0.92 -3.02
N GLY A 196 -2.84 -0.28 -3.59
CA GLY A 196 -2.27 -0.56 -4.93
C GLY A 196 -2.97 0.24 -6.03
N LEU A 197 -4.30 0.39 -5.96
CA LEU A 197 -5.06 1.23 -6.88
C LEU A 197 -4.69 2.71 -6.73
N PHE A 198 -4.58 3.20 -5.50
CA PHE A 198 -4.19 4.58 -5.21
C PHE A 198 -2.85 4.93 -5.88
N ILE A 199 -1.80 4.15 -5.63
CA ILE A 199 -0.49 4.46 -6.20
C ILE A 199 -0.46 4.30 -7.72
N ARG A 200 -1.22 3.35 -8.27
CA ARG A 200 -1.35 3.18 -9.72
C ARG A 200 -1.90 4.42 -10.39
N ASP A 201 -2.95 5.04 -9.83
CA ASP A 201 -3.58 6.24 -10.38
C ASP A 201 -2.57 7.41 -10.51
N PHE A 202 -1.61 7.52 -9.57
CA PHE A 202 -0.51 8.47 -9.70
C PHE A 202 0.49 8.07 -10.79
N LEU A 203 0.83 6.79 -10.88
CA LEU A 203 1.84 6.29 -11.81
C LEU A 203 1.33 6.28 -13.26
N GLU A 204 0.02 6.17 -13.49
CA GLU A 204 -0.59 6.29 -14.83
C GLU A 204 -0.32 7.64 -15.50
N GLN A 205 0.02 8.67 -14.73
CA GLN A 205 0.42 9.98 -15.27
C GLN A 205 1.82 9.95 -15.91
N TYR A 206 2.56 8.86 -15.73
CA TYR A 206 3.93 8.67 -16.23
C TYR A 206 4.04 7.42 -17.13
N PRO A 207 3.25 7.32 -18.23
CA PRO A 207 3.17 6.12 -19.05
C PRO A 207 4.46 5.77 -19.78
N GLN A 208 5.40 6.70 -19.87
CA GLN A 208 6.67 6.53 -20.57
C GLN A 208 7.76 5.88 -19.69
N ARG A 209 7.46 5.54 -18.44
CA ARG A 209 8.41 4.92 -17.52
C ARG A 209 8.02 3.49 -17.23
N LEU A 210 9.01 2.60 -17.24
CA LEU A 210 8.84 1.26 -16.68
C LEU A 210 8.77 1.36 -15.17
N ILE A 211 7.56 1.27 -14.63
CA ILE A 211 7.32 1.35 -13.19
C ILE A 211 6.59 0.08 -12.78
N TYR A 212 7.13 -0.62 -11.78
CA TYR A 212 6.41 -1.71 -11.16
C TYR A 212 5.20 -1.17 -10.39
N ILE A 213 4.00 -1.62 -10.78
CA ILE A 213 2.74 -1.24 -10.15
C ILE A 213 2.27 -2.38 -9.25
N PRO A 214 2.16 -2.17 -7.93
CA PRO A 214 1.70 -3.19 -7.00
C PRO A 214 0.28 -3.67 -7.34
N GLY A 215 0.04 -4.97 -7.24
CA GLY A 215 -1.29 -5.56 -7.44
C GLY A 215 -1.75 -5.64 -8.90
N SER A 216 -0.94 -5.23 -9.88
CA SER A 216 -1.24 -5.47 -11.29
C SER A 216 -1.25 -6.98 -11.55
N ARG A 217 -2.41 -7.51 -11.94
CA ARG A 217 -2.58 -8.94 -12.29
C ARG A 217 -2.55 -9.17 -13.81
N SER A 218 -2.39 -8.14 -14.61
CA SER A 218 -2.31 -8.30 -16.06
C SER A 218 -1.04 -9.03 -16.43
N VAL A 219 -1.17 -10.06 -17.23
CA VAL A 219 -0.05 -10.65 -17.95
C VAL A 219 0.31 -9.63 -19.03
N LEU A 220 1.27 -8.78 -18.72
CA LEU A 220 1.78 -7.82 -19.67
C LEU A 220 2.69 -8.55 -20.63
N THR A 221 2.46 -8.35 -21.93
CA THR A 221 3.41 -8.78 -22.96
C THR A 221 4.49 -7.71 -23.04
N THR A 222 5.74 -8.10 -22.83
CA THR A 222 6.87 -7.19 -22.91
C THR A 222 7.70 -7.58 -24.13
N ASP A 223 7.77 -6.70 -25.12
CA ASP A 223 8.62 -6.84 -26.29
C ASP A 223 9.84 -5.94 -26.10
N ILE A 224 11.02 -6.55 -26.16
CA ILE A 224 12.29 -5.83 -26.11
C ILE A 224 12.88 -5.84 -27.52
N LEU A 225 13.04 -4.66 -28.10
CA LEU A 225 13.71 -4.48 -29.39
C LEU A 225 15.21 -4.40 -29.15
N ILE A 226 15.96 -5.30 -29.75
CA ILE A 226 17.40 -5.40 -29.58
C ILE A 226 18.05 -5.32 -30.96
N SER A 227 18.95 -4.36 -31.17
CA SER A 227 19.88 -4.35 -32.32
C SER A 227 21.24 -4.93 -31.91
N ARG A 228 22.01 -5.31 -32.91
CA ARG A 228 23.38 -5.76 -32.74
C ARG A 228 24.28 -4.94 -33.64
N GLU A 229 25.16 -4.17 -33.04
CA GLU A 229 26.21 -3.40 -33.74
C GLU A 229 27.57 -3.78 -33.13
N ASP A 230 28.56 -3.97 -34.02
CA ASP A 230 29.95 -4.26 -33.64
C ASP A 230 30.16 -5.36 -32.56
N ASP A 231 29.34 -6.44 -32.64
CA ASP A 231 29.30 -7.54 -31.67
C ASP A 231 28.75 -7.17 -30.28
N GLU A 232 28.20 -5.98 -30.09
CA GLU A 232 27.46 -5.55 -28.89
C GLU A 232 25.95 -5.53 -29.12
N TYR A 233 25.19 -5.81 -28.07
CA TYR A 233 23.73 -5.75 -28.12
C TYR A 233 23.25 -4.45 -27.50
N HIS A 234 22.39 -3.74 -28.22
CA HIS A 234 21.77 -2.50 -27.78
C HIS A 234 20.26 -2.70 -27.65
N ILE A 235 19.65 -2.14 -26.60
CA ILE A 235 18.20 -2.12 -26.44
C ILE A 235 17.67 -0.89 -27.16
N ASP A 236 17.01 -1.08 -28.32
CA ASP A 236 16.45 0.00 -29.12
C ASP A 236 15.08 0.48 -28.63
N GLY A 237 14.39 -0.36 -27.88
CA GLY A 237 13.11 -0.01 -27.32
C GLY A 237 12.49 -1.12 -26.48
N ILE A 238 11.56 -0.71 -25.64
CA ILE A 238 10.75 -1.61 -24.82
C ILE A 238 9.29 -1.25 -25.07
N CYS A 239 8.49 -2.24 -25.44
CA CYS A 239 7.05 -2.11 -25.59
C CYS A 239 6.36 -2.97 -24.56
N ILE A 240 5.37 -2.42 -23.87
CA ILE A 240 4.52 -3.16 -22.94
C ILE A 240 3.09 -3.07 -23.46
N ASP A 241 2.47 -4.23 -23.75
CA ASP A 241 1.15 -4.34 -24.38
C ASP A 241 1.02 -3.47 -25.63
N GLY A 242 2.09 -3.40 -26.44
CA GLY A 242 2.13 -2.64 -27.68
C GLY A 242 2.34 -1.12 -27.49
N LEU A 243 2.48 -0.63 -26.27
CA LEU A 243 2.84 0.74 -25.96
C LEU A 243 4.34 0.88 -25.85
N SER A 244 4.94 1.75 -26.68
CA SER A 244 6.36 2.04 -26.62
C SER A 244 6.69 2.78 -25.33
N CYS A 245 7.65 2.25 -24.57
CA CYS A 245 8.21 2.91 -23.40
C CYS A 245 9.49 3.61 -23.80
N MET A 246 9.66 4.88 -23.42
CA MET A 246 10.93 5.55 -23.59
C MET A 246 11.96 4.94 -22.65
N TYR A 247 13.04 4.46 -23.21
CA TYR A 247 14.21 4.03 -22.48
C TYR A 247 15.09 5.24 -22.24
N ASP A 248 15.33 5.57 -20.98
CA ASP A 248 16.26 6.64 -20.61
C ASP A 248 17.64 5.99 -20.39
N GLU A 249 18.55 6.16 -21.32
CA GLU A 249 19.92 5.63 -21.24
C GLU A 249 20.65 6.13 -19.98
N ASP A 250 20.33 7.33 -19.51
CA ASP A 250 20.88 7.88 -18.26
C ASP A 250 20.36 7.14 -16.99
N ALA A 251 19.32 6.33 -17.11
CA ALA A 251 18.81 5.50 -16.00
C ALA A 251 19.58 4.20 -15.80
N THR A 252 20.49 3.85 -16.72
CA THR A 252 21.30 2.63 -16.65
C THR A 252 22.63 2.79 -15.92
N GLU A 253 23.03 3.97 -15.52
CA GLU A 253 24.07 4.15 -14.53
C GLU A 253 23.57 3.68 -13.15
N PHE A 254 23.42 2.37 -13.01
CA PHE A 254 23.27 1.74 -11.71
C PHE A 254 24.61 1.83 -11.00
N TYR A 255 24.61 2.59 -9.97
CA TYR A 255 25.70 2.76 -9.04
C TYR A 255 26.16 1.42 -8.47
N GLU A 256 27.37 1.03 -8.80
CA GLU A 256 28.18 0.20 -7.93
C GLU A 256 28.52 1.03 -6.67
N TYR A 257 27.75 0.82 -5.59
CA TYR A 257 28.14 1.20 -4.25
C TYR A 257 27.66 0.15 -3.27
#